data_395dd07f0844dc2c8366ff292bc64c46
#
_entry.id   395dd07f0844dc2c8366ff292bc64c46
#
_cell.length_a   1.000
_cell.length_b   1.000
_cell.length_c   1.000
_cell.angle_alpha   90.00
_cell.angle_beta   90.00
_cell.angle_gamma   90.00
#
_symmetry.space_group_name_H-M   'P 1'
#
loop_
_entity.id
_entity.type
_entity.pdbx_description
1 polymer ?
#
loop_
_entity_poly.entity_id
_entity_poly.type
_entity_poly.pdbx_seq_one_letter_code
_entity_poly.pdbx_strand_id
1 'polypeptide(L)'
;MTELLAIWTETDPRGRRDAIGAHYHDDVVFHDPDGVFTGHAGIESFSDSLQQRFPGQLFEMVGEPSVVGDALRTYWRFGPVSGMDFAVLADDKVKTLYAFVERPA
;
A
#
# COMPACT_ATOMS: atom_id res chain seq x y z
N MET A 1 1.11 -3.12 -10.62
CA MET A 1 1.23 -3.44 -9.17
C MET A 1 2.39 -2.74 -8.50
N THR A 2 3.48 -2.58 -9.20
CA THR A 2 4.61 -1.79 -8.67
C THR A 2 4.17 -0.39 -8.27
N GLU A 3 3.23 0.19 -9.03
CA GLU A 3 2.69 1.52 -8.77
C GLU A 3 1.98 1.61 -7.41
N LEU A 4 1.34 0.52 -6.96
CA LEU A 4 0.66 0.53 -5.66
C LEU A 4 1.65 0.62 -4.51
N LEU A 5 2.82 0.02 -4.66
CA LEU A 5 3.87 0.13 -3.64
C LEU A 5 4.59 1.48 -3.70
N ALA A 6 4.66 2.08 -4.88
CA ALA A 6 5.39 3.33 -5.09
C ALA A 6 4.81 4.49 -4.29
N ILE A 7 3.50 4.49 -4.02
CA ILE A 7 2.88 5.57 -3.26
C ILE A 7 3.43 5.68 -1.84
N TRP A 8 3.86 4.56 -1.26
CA TRP A 8 4.37 4.55 0.11
C TRP A 8 5.68 5.30 0.25
N THR A 9 6.41 5.46 -0.85
CA THR A 9 7.74 6.09 -0.85
C THR A 9 7.81 7.32 -1.73
N GLU A 10 6.71 7.70 -2.40
CA GLU A 10 6.68 8.93 -3.21
C GLU A 10 6.72 10.14 -2.30
N THR A 11 7.77 10.97 -2.45
CA THR A 11 8.01 12.11 -1.58
C THR A 11 7.33 13.39 -2.06
N ASP A 12 6.98 13.48 -3.36
CA ASP A 12 6.25 14.62 -3.89
C ASP A 12 4.77 14.50 -3.50
N PRO A 13 4.21 15.43 -2.69
CA PRO A 13 2.82 15.34 -2.26
C PRO A 13 1.82 15.32 -3.40
N ARG A 14 2.07 16.07 -4.47
CA ARG A 14 1.17 16.09 -5.63
C ARG A 14 1.22 14.76 -6.38
N GLY A 15 2.41 14.24 -6.65
CA GLY A 15 2.57 12.96 -7.32
C GLY A 15 1.94 11.83 -6.53
N ARG A 16 2.09 11.86 -5.21
CA ARG A 16 1.49 10.87 -4.32
C ARG A 16 -0.03 10.92 -4.37
N ARG A 17 -0.63 12.12 -4.29
CA ARG A 17 -2.08 12.28 -4.36
C ARG A 17 -2.63 11.83 -5.71
N ASP A 18 -1.94 12.14 -6.80
CA ASP A 18 -2.33 11.70 -8.14
C ASP A 18 -2.33 10.17 -8.23
N ALA A 19 -1.30 9.52 -7.70
CA ALA A 19 -1.20 8.07 -7.70
C ALA A 19 -2.30 7.43 -6.83
N ILE A 20 -2.58 8.01 -5.66
CA ILE A 20 -3.66 7.53 -4.79
C ILE A 20 -4.99 7.62 -5.52
N GLY A 21 -5.28 8.74 -6.15
CA GLY A 21 -6.51 8.93 -6.91
C GLY A 21 -6.66 7.97 -8.09
N ALA A 22 -5.54 7.60 -8.73
CA ALA A 22 -5.54 6.69 -9.87
C ALA A 22 -5.75 5.22 -9.46
N HIS A 23 -5.25 4.81 -8.28
CA HIS A 23 -5.18 3.40 -7.92
C HIS A 23 -6.07 3.00 -6.75
N TYR A 24 -6.58 3.94 -5.98
CA TYR A 24 -7.41 3.66 -4.80
C TYR A 24 -8.80 4.25 -4.97
N HIS A 25 -9.81 3.44 -4.62
CA HIS A 25 -11.20 3.89 -4.60
C HIS A 25 -11.38 5.00 -3.56
N ASP A 26 -12.33 5.92 -3.80
CA ASP A 26 -12.62 7.00 -2.87
C ASP A 26 -12.98 6.51 -1.47
N ASP A 27 -13.63 5.33 -1.40
CA ASP A 27 -14.08 4.72 -0.16
C ASP A 27 -13.11 3.64 0.35
N VAL A 28 -11.85 3.68 -0.06
CA VAL A 28 -10.89 2.65 0.32
C VAL A 28 -10.77 2.53 1.84
N VAL A 29 -10.67 1.28 2.32
CA VAL A 29 -10.39 0.98 3.72
C VAL A 29 -9.10 0.18 3.76
N PHE A 30 -8.11 0.71 4.45
CA PHE A 30 -6.81 0.08 4.61
C PHE A 30 -6.65 -0.39 6.05
N HIS A 31 -6.46 -1.71 6.21
CA HIS A 31 -6.21 -2.34 7.51
C HIS A 31 -4.73 -2.64 7.64
N ASP A 32 -4.10 -2.03 8.61
CA ASP A 32 -2.68 -2.22 8.92
C ASP A 32 -2.56 -2.63 10.39
N PRO A 33 -1.45 -3.29 10.81
CA PRO A 33 -1.27 -3.61 12.23
C PRO A 33 -1.38 -2.41 13.18
N ASP A 34 -1.06 -1.21 12.69
CA ASP A 34 -1.13 0.02 13.48
C ASP A 34 -2.54 0.63 13.54
N GLY A 35 -3.47 0.15 12.73
CA GLY A 35 -4.83 0.69 12.75
C GLY A 35 -5.53 0.61 11.40
N VAL A 36 -6.66 1.31 11.30
CA VAL A 36 -7.49 1.37 10.10
C VAL A 36 -7.47 2.78 9.55
N PHE A 37 -7.19 2.89 8.25
CA PHE A 37 -7.08 4.16 7.55
C PHE A 37 -8.10 4.18 6.41
N THR A 38 -8.92 5.22 6.34
CA THR A 38 -10.02 5.28 5.38
C THR A 38 -9.86 6.43 4.41
N GLY A 39 -10.29 6.19 3.15
CA GLY A 39 -10.30 7.18 2.10
C GLY A 39 -8.89 7.57 1.63
N HIS A 40 -8.84 8.46 0.65
CA HIS A 40 -7.56 8.94 0.12
C HIS A 40 -6.74 9.67 1.18
N ALA A 41 -7.41 10.44 2.05
CA ALA A 41 -6.72 11.13 3.14
C ALA A 41 -6.07 10.16 4.12
N GLY A 42 -6.74 9.03 4.41
CA GLY A 42 -6.17 7.99 5.27
C GLY A 42 -4.93 7.34 4.67
N ILE A 43 -4.97 7.04 3.37
CA ILE A 43 -3.82 6.46 2.66
C ILE A 43 -2.65 7.47 2.67
N GLU A 44 -2.92 8.74 2.39
CA GLU A 44 -1.88 9.77 2.40
C GLU A 44 -1.27 9.95 3.79
N SER A 45 -2.10 9.96 4.83
CA SER A 45 -1.65 10.08 6.22
C SER A 45 -0.73 8.92 6.61
N PHE A 46 -1.09 7.70 6.24
CA PHE A 46 -0.26 6.53 6.51
C PHE A 46 1.09 6.63 5.78
N SER A 47 1.07 7.03 4.51
CA SER A 47 2.28 7.18 3.71
C SER A 47 3.20 8.26 4.30
N ASP A 48 2.65 9.39 4.72
CA ASP A 48 3.44 10.45 5.38
C ASP A 48 4.12 9.93 6.64
N SER A 49 3.37 9.24 7.49
CA SER A 49 3.90 8.67 8.73
C SER A 49 5.02 7.67 8.45
N LEU A 50 4.82 6.82 7.44
CA LEU A 50 5.81 5.82 7.07
C LEU A 50 7.11 6.48 6.61
N GLN A 51 7.02 7.51 5.78
CA GLN A 51 8.18 8.21 5.27
C GLN A 51 8.92 9.00 6.35
N GLN A 52 8.18 9.53 7.33
CA GLN A 52 8.79 10.23 8.46
C GLN A 52 9.55 9.27 9.38
N ARG A 53 9.01 8.06 9.58
CA ARG A 53 9.65 7.06 10.44
C ARG A 53 10.82 6.36 9.75
N PHE A 54 10.75 6.19 8.44
CA PHE A 54 11.75 5.45 7.66
C PHE A 54 12.16 6.24 6.41
N PRO A 55 12.82 7.39 6.58
CA PRO A 55 13.15 8.24 5.44
C PRO A 55 14.09 7.52 4.46
N GLY A 56 13.73 7.57 3.18
CA GLY A 56 14.53 6.97 2.12
C GLY A 56 14.39 5.47 1.96
N GLN A 57 13.62 4.80 2.82
CA GLN A 57 13.41 3.36 2.71
C GLN A 57 12.43 3.06 1.58
N LEU A 58 12.78 2.12 0.71
CA LEU A 58 11.95 1.74 -0.43
C LEU A 58 11.31 0.37 -0.22
N PHE A 59 10.12 0.20 -0.82
CA PHE A 59 9.48 -1.09 -0.92
C PHE A 59 9.99 -1.84 -2.14
N GLU A 60 10.26 -3.13 -1.97
CA GLU A 60 10.60 -4.03 -3.06
C GLU A 60 9.53 -5.10 -3.20
N MET A 61 9.07 -5.36 -4.41
CA MET A 61 8.16 -6.47 -4.66
C MET A 61 8.93 -7.78 -4.67
N VAL A 62 8.40 -8.79 -3.99
CA VAL A 62 8.98 -10.12 -3.94
C VAL A 62 8.10 -11.06 -4.76
N GLY A 63 8.61 -11.51 -5.90
CA GLY A 63 7.86 -12.38 -6.81
C GLY A 63 6.78 -11.64 -7.57
N GLU A 64 5.90 -12.41 -8.22
CA GLU A 64 4.83 -11.88 -9.03
C GLU A 64 3.54 -11.75 -8.22
N PRO A 65 2.70 -10.74 -8.51
CA PRO A 65 1.38 -10.66 -7.89
C PRO A 65 0.51 -11.85 -8.28
N SER A 66 -0.34 -12.29 -7.35
CA SER A 66 -1.34 -13.31 -7.62
C SER A 66 -2.72 -12.66 -7.72
N VAL A 67 -3.47 -13.00 -8.75
CA VAL A 67 -4.79 -12.42 -9.01
C VAL A 67 -5.82 -13.53 -9.10
N VAL A 68 -6.89 -13.42 -8.33
CA VAL A 68 -8.04 -14.32 -8.42
C VAL A 68 -9.30 -13.46 -8.38
N GLY A 69 -10.04 -13.42 -9.50
CA GLY A 69 -11.22 -12.57 -9.59
C GLY A 69 -10.86 -11.11 -9.37
N ASP A 70 -11.49 -10.49 -8.37
CA ASP A 70 -11.19 -9.12 -7.96
C ASP A 70 -10.20 -9.02 -6.80
N ALA A 71 -9.62 -10.15 -6.39
CA ALA A 71 -8.66 -10.19 -5.30
C ALA A 71 -7.23 -10.22 -5.82
N LEU A 72 -6.35 -9.56 -5.10
CA LEU A 72 -4.95 -9.39 -5.46
C LEU A 72 -4.09 -9.62 -4.23
N ARG A 73 -3.03 -10.38 -4.40
CA ARG A 73 -2.07 -10.63 -3.32
C ARG A 73 -0.66 -10.31 -3.80
N THR A 74 0.09 -9.52 -3.01
CA THR A 74 1.47 -9.19 -3.30
C THR A 74 2.33 -9.44 -2.07
N TYR A 75 3.59 -9.80 -2.30
CA TYR A 75 4.60 -9.92 -1.23
C TYR A 75 5.60 -8.80 -1.41
N TRP A 76 6.07 -8.23 -0.30
CA TRP A 76 6.97 -7.09 -0.33
C TRP A 76 8.03 -7.21 0.76
N ARG A 77 9.10 -6.46 0.55
CA ARG A 77 10.16 -6.25 1.54
C ARG A 77 10.36 -4.75 1.73
N PHE A 78 10.52 -4.35 2.96
CA PHE A 78 10.76 -2.95 3.34
C PHE A 78 11.88 -2.93 4.38
N GLY A 79 13.14 -2.79 3.91
CA GLY A 79 14.30 -2.94 4.77
C GLY A 79 14.37 -4.36 5.36
N PRO A 80 14.53 -4.48 6.68
CA PRO A 80 14.59 -5.81 7.33
C PRO A 80 13.21 -6.45 7.53
N VAL A 81 12.13 -5.74 7.16
CA VAL A 81 10.77 -6.20 7.36
C VAL A 81 10.21 -6.72 6.04
N SER A 82 9.47 -7.82 6.11
CA SER A 82 8.73 -8.33 4.96
C SER A 82 7.26 -8.48 5.30
N GLY A 83 6.43 -8.58 4.29
CA GLY A 83 5.01 -8.74 4.49
C GLY A 83 4.27 -9.10 3.23
N MET A 84 2.93 -9.10 3.37
CA MET A 84 2.03 -9.45 2.29
C MET A 84 0.84 -8.50 2.33
N ASP A 85 0.45 -8.00 1.16
CA ASP A 85 -0.76 -7.21 1.00
C ASP A 85 -1.81 -8.04 0.29
N PHE A 86 -3.03 -7.96 0.81
CA PHE A 86 -4.21 -8.55 0.19
C PHE A 86 -5.17 -7.41 -0.13
N ALA A 87 -5.53 -7.28 -1.39
CA ALA A 87 -6.41 -6.20 -1.85
C ALA A 87 -7.63 -6.75 -2.57
N VAL A 88 -8.76 -6.06 -2.41
CA VAL A 88 -9.95 -6.31 -3.20
C VAL A 88 -10.20 -5.07 -4.05
N LEU A 89 -10.38 -5.29 -5.35
CA LEU A 89 -10.55 -4.22 -6.32
C LEU A 89 -12.03 -4.01 -6.64
N ALA A 90 -12.40 -2.77 -6.89
CA ALA A 90 -13.70 -2.40 -7.44
C ALA A 90 -13.44 -1.30 -8.46
N ASP A 91 -13.99 -1.45 -9.68
CA ASP A 91 -13.80 -0.49 -10.78
C ASP A 91 -12.31 -0.26 -11.07
N ASP A 92 -11.52 -1.34 -11.03
CA ASP A 92 -10.08 -1.34 -11.26
C ASP A 92 -9.27 -0.54 -10.22
N LYS A 93 -9.88 -0.23 -9.08
CA LYS A 93 -9.19 0.47 -7.99
C LYS A 93 -9.28 -0.34 -6.71
N VAL A 94 -8.30 -0.15 -5.84
CA VAL A 94 -8.28 -0.83 -4.54
C VAL A 94 -9.41 -0.30 -3.67
N LYS A 95 -10.33 -1.16 -3.28
CA LYS A 95 -11.44 -0.85 -2.39
C LYS A 95 -11.11 -1.21 -0.95
N THR A 96 -10.47 -2.35 -0.74
CA THR A 96 -10.08 -2.82 0.58
C THR A 96 -8.65 -3.34 0.50
N LEU A 97 -7.85 -2.98 1.48
CA LEU A 97 -6.45 -3.40 1.53
C LEU A 97 -6.14 -3.89 2.94
N TYR A 98 -5.50 -5.05 3.03
CA TYR A 98 -4.99 -5.62 4.28
C TYR A 98 -3.49 -5.77 4.16
N ALA A 99 -2.74 -5.20 5.09
CA ALA A 99 -1.31 -5.37 5.16
C ALA A 99 -0.97 -6.34 6.31
N PHE A 100 -0.31 -7.43 5.95
CA PHE A 100 0.19 -8.41 6.91
C PHE A 100 1.70 -8.23 7.00
N VAL A 101 2.18 -7.81 8.15
CA VAL A 101 3.60 -7.62 8.39
C VAL A 101 4.15 -8.86 9.04
N GLU A 102 5.10 -9.50 8.36
CA GLU A 102 5.77 -10.68 8.91
C GLU A 102 6.93 -10.22 9.75
N ARG A 103 7.12 -10.86 10.89
CA ARG A 103 8.26 -10.56 11.74
C ARG A 103 9.51 -11.20 11.17
N PRO A 104 10.66 -10.53 11.25
CA PRO A 104 11.90 -11.17 10.89
C PRO A 104 12.09 -12.45 11.71
N ALA A 105 12.51 -13.47 11.03
CA ALA A 105 12.79 -14.75 11.71
C ALA A 105 13.94 -14.60 12.71
#